data_b3a05184b16a226a08d1ddbcc766ed48
#
_entry.id   b3a05184b16a226a08d1ddbcc766ed48
#
_cell.length_a   1.000
_cell.length_b   1.000
_cell.length_c   1.000
_cell.angle_alpha   90.00
_cell.angle_beta   90.00
_cell.angle_gamma   90.00
#
_symmetry.space_group_name_H-M   'P 1'
#
loop_
_entity.id
_entity.type
_entity.pdbx_description
1 polymer ?
#
loop_
_entity_poly.entity_id
_entity_poly.type
_entity_poly.pdbx_seq_one_letter_code
_entity_poly.pdbx_strand_id
1 'polypeptide(L)'
;MVLNQLKGRLKTARRGHKLLKDKRDELMRQFMDVVKLNKQLRTRVEEGLTGAFASLQVASSIMYPEMLEQALLYPRQSVELGMDFKNIMSVNVPVYSFHTKNNDPSEVYPYGFAQTSGELDDALEKMAKVFEDMLELAQVEKTMQLLAEEI
;
A
#
# COMPACT_ATOMS: atom_id res chain seq x y z
N MET A 1 33.89 -23.20 -42.51
CA MET A 1 33.19 -23.62 -41.26
C MET A 1 33.06 -22.46 -40.26
N VAL A 2 34.12 -21.77 -39.87
CA VAL A 2 34.11 -20.69 -38.86
C VAL A 2 33.10 -19.55 -39.17
N LEU A 3 33.02 -19.08 -40.42
CA LEU A 3 32.12 -18.00 -40.82
C LEU A 3 30.65 -18.32 -40.59
N ASN A 4 30.22 -19.57 -40.85
CA ASN A 4 28.82 -19.97 -40.63
C ASN A 4 28.47 -20.08 -39.15
N GLN A 5 29.44 -20.52 -38.33
CA GLN A 5 29.26 -20.51 -36.86
C GLN A 5 29.16 -19.08 -36.32
N LEU A 6 29.96 -18.14 -36.79
CA LEU A 6 29.91 -16.74 -36.39
C LEU A 6 28.60 -16.07 -36.83
N LYS A 7 28.13 -16.36 -38.04
CA LYS A 7 26.80 -15.88 -38.50
C LYS A 7 25.66 -16.42 -37.65
N GLY A 8 25.72 -17.71 -37.26
CA GLY A 8 24.73 -18.32 -36.34
C GLY A 8 24.75 -17.66 -34.98
N ARG A 9 25.92 -17.46 -34.36
CA ARG A 9 26.08 -16.76 -33.08
C ARG A 9 25.55 -15.32 -33.14
N LEU A 10 25.86 -14.57 -34.19
CA LEU A 10 25.37 -13.22 -34.41
C LEU A 10 23.83 -13.17 -34.49
N LYS A 11 23.21 -14.11 -35.22
CA LYS A 11 21.76 -14.21 -35.33
C LYS A 11 21.10 -14.49 -33.98
N THR A 12 21.69 -15.38 -33.19
CA THR A 12 21.19 -15.69 -31.82
C THR A 12 21.36 -14.49 -30.88
N ALA A 13 22.51 -13.81 -30.91
CA ALA A 13 22.76 -12.62 -30.10
C ALA A 13 21.78 -11.48 -30.44
N ARG A 14 21.51 -11.24 -31.71
CA ARG A 14 20.51 -10.24 -32.15
C ARG A 14 19.10 -10.59 -31.67
N ARG A 15 18.70 -11.86 -31.72
CA ARG A 15 17.40 -12.30 -31.21
C ARG A 15 17.31 -12.13 -29.70
N GLY A 16 18.37 -12.55 -28.95
CA GLY A 16 18.43 -12.37 -27.51
C GLY A 16 18.35 -10.90 -27.10
N HIS A 17 19.12 -10.04 -27.76
CA HIS A 17 19.06 -8.59 -27.52
C HIS A 17 17.66 -8.00 -27.75
N LYS A 18 16.99 -8.41 -28.85
CA LYS A 18 15.61 -7.96 -29.12
C LYS A 18 14.66 -8.40 -28.02
N LEU A 19 14.71 -9.67 -27.60
CA LEU A 19 13.85 -10.20 -26.54
C LEU A 19 14.06 -9.47 -25.20
N LEU A 20 15.31 -9.19 -24.84
CA LEU A 20 15.64 -8.43 -23.63
C LEU A 20 15.12 -6.98 -23.70
N LYS A 21 15.25 -6.36 -24.89
CA LYS A 21 14.70 -5.02 -25.11
C LYS A 21 13.19 -5.02 -24.99
N ASP A 22 12.50 -5.97 -25.63
CA ASP A 22 11.03 -6.09 -25.59
C ASP A 22 10.55 -6.35 -24.14
N LYS A 23 11.29 -7.20 -23.37
CA LYS A 23 11.01 -7.42 -21.93
C LYS A 23 11.14 -6.12 -21.13
N ARG A 24 12.24 -5.39 -21.31
CA ARG A 24 12.48 -4.12 -20.61
C ARG A 24 11.40 -3.09 -20.94
N ASP A 25 11.04 -2.95 -22.20
CA ASP A 25 10.06 -1.96 -22.65
C ASP A 25 8.67 -2.28 -22.07
N GLU A 26 8.31 -3.56 -21.94
CA GLU A 26 7.06 -3.98 -21.29
C GLU A 26 7.12 -3.77 -19.76
N LEU A 27 8.23 -4.08 -19.10
CA LEU A 27 8.41 -3.77 -17.68
C LEU A 27 8.28 -2.26 -17.40
N MET A 28 8.87 -1.43 -18.26
CA MET A 28 8.77 0.02 -18.15
C MET A 28 7.31 0.50 -18.29
N ARG A 29 6.54 -0.10 -19.21
CA ARG A 29 5.11 0.22 -19.36
C ARG A 29 4.34 -0.09 -18.09
N GLN A 30 4.54 -1.29 -17.52
CA GLN A 30 3.88 -1.70 -16.28
C GLN A 30 4.33 -0.85 -15.08
N PHE A 31 5.61 -0.52 -15.01
CA PHE A 31 6.13 0.40 -14.01
C PHE A 31 5.43 1.77 -14.06
N MET A 32 5.26 2.34 -15.24
CA MET A 32 4.57 3.63 -15.40
C MET A 32 3.09 3.56 -14.99
N ASP A 33 2.41 2.44 -15.21
CA ASP A 33 1.03 2.25 -14.75
C ASP A 33 0.96 2.16 -13.22
N VAL A 34 1.92 1.45 -12.60
CA VAL A 34 2.04 1.38 -11.14
C VAL A 34 2.37 2.75 -10.53
N VAL A 35 3.23 3.55 -11.15
CA VAL A 35 3.56 4.93 -10.71
C VAL A 35 2.32 5.82 -10.70
N LYS A 36 1.46 5.72 -11.73
CA LYS A 36 0.20 6.49 -11.77
C LYS A 36 -0.74 6.09 -10.64
N LEU A 37 -0.88 4.78 -10.40
CA LEU A 37 -1.70 4.26 -9.31
C LEU A 37 -1.15 4.70 -7.94
N ASN A 38 0.16 4.61 -7.75
CA ASN A 38 0.85 5.09 -6.55
C ASN A 38 0.53 6.56 -6.26
N LYS A 39 0.63 7.42 -7.28
CA LYS A 39 0.32 8.85 -7.12
C LYS A 39 -1.13 9.08 -6.68
N GLN A 40 -2.09 8.36 -7.27
CA GLN A 40 -3.51 8.50 -6.93
C GLN A 40 -3.79 8.04 -5.49
N LEU A 41 -3.26 6.88 -5.10
CA LEU A 41 -3.41 6.34 -3.75
C LEU A 41 -2.75 7.24 -2.72
N ARG A 42 -1.54 7.72 -2.99
CA ARG A 42 -0.81 8.63 -2.09
C ARG A 42 -1.60 9.91 -1.83
N THR A 43 -2.13 10.55 -2.87
CA THR A 43 -2.97 11.76 -2.70
C THR A 43 -4.19 11.46 -1.84
N ARG A 44 -4.88 10.33 -2.08
CA ARG A 44 -6.06 9.92 -1.30
C ARG A 44 -5.72 9.67 0.17
N VAL A 45 -4.61 8.97 0.44
CA VAL A 45 -4.12 8.69 1.79
C VAL A 45 -3.72 9.99 2.50
N GLU A 46 -3.00 10.89 1.85
CA GLU A 46 -2.57 12.18 2.43
C GLU A 46 -3.77 13.06 2.78
N GLU A 47 -4.77 13.15 1.91
CA GLU A 47 -6.01 13.89 2.17
C GLU A 47 -6.79 13.27 3.34
N GLY A 48 -6.94 11.95 3.36
CA GLY A 48 -7.64 11.23 4.44
C GLY A 48 -6.94 11.36 5.79
N LEU A 49 -5.61 11.23 5.83
CA LEU A 49 -4.81 11.41 7.05
C LEU A 49 -4.88 12.86 7.55
N THR A 50 -4.82 13.83 6.65
CA THR A 50 -4.94 15.25 7.03
C THR A 50 -6.29 15.50 7.72
N GLY A 51 -7.38 14.96 7.18
CA GLY A 51 -8.71 15.04 7.80
C GLY A 51 -8.80 14.34 9.15
N ALA A 52 -8.23 13.14 9.27
CA ALA A 52 -8.21 12.39 10.53
C ALA A 52 -7.38 13.10 11.62
N PHE A 53 -6.20 13.61 11.28
CA PHE A 53 -5.36 14.35 12.22
C PHE A 53 -5.97 15.68 12.65
N ALA A 54 -6.68 16.39 11.76
CA ALA A 54 -7.41 17.59 12.13
C ALA A 54 -8.47 17.29 13.19
N SER A 55 -9.28 16.23 13.00
CA SER A 55 -10.28 15.82 13.99
C SER A 55 -9.63 15.37 15.30
N LEU A 56 -8.51 14.65 15.25
CA LEU A 56 -7.76 14.23 16.43
C LEU A 56 -7.18 15.45 17.20
N GLN A 57 -6.72 16.45 16.50
CA GLN A 57 -6.19 17.69 17.10
C GLN A 57 -7.31 18.45 17.84
N VAL A 58 -8.52 18.53 17.26
CA VAL A 58 -9.67 19.11 17.94
C VAL A 58 -10.04 18.31 19.17
N ALA A 59 -10.11 16.97 19.05
CA ALA A 59 -10.40 16.09 20.19
C ALA A 59 -9.38 16.28 21.32
N SER A 60 -8.08 16.38 21.01
CA SER A 60 -7.01 16.60 22.00
C SER A 60 -7.06 17.97 22.66
N SER A 61 -7.70 18.97 22.05
CA SER A 61 -7.91 20.26 22.65
C SER A 61 -9.09 20.33 23.63
N ILE A 62 -10.04 19.41 23.49
CA ILE A 62 -11.27 19.33 24.29
C ILE A 62 -11.10 18.36 25.47
N MET A 63 -10.37 17.26 25.22
CA MET A 63 -10.17 16.18 26.20
C MET A 63 -8.90 16.39 27.01
N TYR A 64 -8.91 15.94 28.27
CA TYR A 64 -7.69 15.84 29.08
C TYR A 64 -6.74 14.80 28.48
N PRO A 65 -5.40 15.07 28.44
CA PRO A 65 -4.42 14.14 27.84
C PRO A 65 -4.50 12.72 28.41
N GLU A 66 -4.70 12.58 29.71
CA GLU A 66 -4.80 11.29 30.40
C GLU A 66 -6.05 10.50 29.96
N MET A 67 -7.16 11.18 29.68
CA MET A 67 -8.39 10.55 29.19
C MET A 67 -8.23 10.08 27.75
N LEU A 68 -7.58 10.86 26.90
CA LEU A 68 -7.28 10.50 25.53
C LEU A 68 -6.35 9.29 25.46
N GLU A 69 -5.30 9.29 26.28
CA GLU A 69 -4.36 8.16 26.38
C GLU A 69 -5.07 6.88 26.82
N GLN A 70 -5.88 6.95 27.87
CA GLN A 70 -6.67 5.80 28.35
C GLN A 70 -7.66 5.29 27.31
N ALA A 71 -8.32 6.18 26.57
CA ALA A 71 -9.26 5.81 25.53
C ALA A 71 -8.61 5.00 24.40
N LEU A 72 -7.37 5.30 24.04
CA LEU A 72 -6.65 4.67 22.93
C LEU A 72 -5.73 3.50 23.35
N LEU A 73 -5.63 3.20 24.66
CA LEU A 73 -4.65 2.25 25.20
C LEU A 73 -4.93 0.79 24.77
N TYR A 74 -6.20 0.41 24.63
CA TYR A 74 -6.58 -0.97 24.34
C TYR A 74 -7.42 -1.05 23.05
N PRO A 75 -6.80 -1.36 21.90
CA PRO A 75 -7.55 -1.54 20.66
C PRO A 75 -8.44 -2.78 20.72
N ARG A 76 -9.68 -2.67 20.25
CA ARG A 76 -10.63 -3.80 20.17
C ARG A 76 -10.54 -4.53 18.84
N GLN A 77 -10.17 -3.84 17.78
CA GLN A 77 -9.96 -4.45 16.47
C GLN A 77 -8.51 -4.91 16.29
N SER A 78 -8.35 -6.08 15.66
CA SER A 78 -7.06 -6.57 15.20
C SER A 78 -7.15 -6.90 13.72
N VAL A 79 -6.10 -6.57 12.98
CA VAL A 79 -5.99 -6.86 11.56
C VAL A 79 -4.87 -7.89 11.35
N GLU A 80 -5.19 -8.99 10.68
CA GLU A 80 -4.21 -9.98 10.25
C GLU A 80 -3.85 -9.71 8.79
N LEU A 81 -2.56 -9.54 8.53
CA LEU A 81 -2.01 -9.35 7.20
C LEU A 81 -1.50 -10.69 6.64
N GLY A 82 -2.13 -11.18 5.58
CA GLY A 82 -1.60 -12.23 4.74
C GLY A 82 -0.75 -11.66 3.61
N MET A 83 0.30 -12.37 3.21
CA MET A 83 1.17 -11.96 2.11
C MET A 83 1.34 -13.11 1.14
N ASP A 84 0.86 -12.91 -0.09
CA ASP A 84 1.06 -13.78 -1.23
C ASP A 84 1.98 -13.12 -2.25
N PHE A 85 2.43 -13.86 -3.24
CA PHE A 85 3.28 -13.34 -4.31
C PHE A 85 2.65 -13.58 -5.68
N LYS A 86 2.66 -12.54 -6.50
CA LYS A 86 2.28 -12.60 -7.91
C LYS A 86 3.52 -12.38 -8.78
N ASN A 87 3.64 -13.15 -9.87
CA ASN A 87 4.72 -12.96 -10.82
C ASN A 87 4.31 -11.97 -11.92
N ILE A 88 5.12 -10.93 -12.11
CA ILE A 88 5.01 -9.95 -13.19
C ILE A 88 6.31 -9.96 -14.00
N MET A 89 6.31 -10.55 -15.18
CA MET A 89 7.48 -10.59 -16.08
C MET A 89 8.76 -11.11 -15.40
N SER A 90 8.65 -12.17 -14.62
CA SER A 90 9.71 -12.78 -13.79
C SER A 90 10.06 -12.02 -12.51
N VAL A 91 9.36 -10.94 -12.17
CA VAL A 91 9.47 -10.23 -10.89
C VAL A 91 8.37 -10.73 -9.95
N ASN A 92 8.74 -11.21 -8.78
CA ASN A 92 7.78 -11.61 -7.75
C ASN A 92 7.40 -10.38 -6.92
N VAL A 93 6.18 -9.92 -7.09
CA VAL A 93 5.63 -8.78 -6.37
C VAL A 93 4.67 -9.27 -5.26
N PRO A 94 4.66 -8.63 -4.09
CA PRO A 94 3.76 -9.01 -3.01
C PRO A 94 2.32 -8.62 -3.33
N VAL A 95 1.39 -9.45 -2.86
CA VAL A 95 -0.04 -9.16 -2.83
C VAL A 95 -0.47 -9.29 -1.38
N TYR A 96 -0.96 -8.21 -0.80
CA TYR A 96 -1.42 -8.17 0.57
C TYR A 96 -2.90 -8.50 0.63
N SER A 97 -3.26 -9.42 1.51
CA SER A 97 -4.62 -9.68 1.93
C SER A 97 -4.74 -9.35 3.42
N PHE A 98 -5.78 -8.65 3.81
CA PHE A 98 -6.01 -8.32 5.20
C PHE A 98 -7.39 -8.78 5.63
N HIS A 99 -7.46 -9.33 6.83
CA HIS A 99 -8.68 -9.76 7.46
C HIS A 99 -8.80 -9.06 8.79
N THR A 100 -9.85 -8.28 8.96
CA THR A 100 -10.19 -7.69 10.24
C THR A 100 -10.89 -8.74 11.08
N LYS A 101 -10.32 -9.09 12.22
CA LYS A 101 -11.02 -9.86 13.23
C LYS A 101 -12.07 -8.95 13.83
N ASN A 102 -13.32 -9.37 13.81
CA ASN A 102 -14.50 -8.63 14.21
C ASN A 102 -14.88 -7.51 13.22
N ASN A 103 -15.85 -7.81 12.36
CA ASN A 103 -16.42 -6.86 11.40
C ASN A 103 -17.55 -6.01 12.00
N ASP A 104 -17.66 -5.93 13.33
CA ASP A 104 -18.67 -5.09 13.96
C ASP A 104 -18.24 -3.62 13.88
N PRO A 105 -19.00 -2.73 13.21
CA PRO A 105 -18.69 -1.31 13.13
C PRO A 105 -18.52 -0.63 14.50
N SER A 106 -19.13 -1.18 15.55
CA SER A 106 -19.01 -0.66 16.91
C SER A 106 -17.62 -0.89 17.53
N GLU A 107 -16.85 -1.83 17.01
CA GLU A 107 -15.51 -2.18 17.53
C GLU A 107 -14.36 -1.29 17.01
N VAL A 108 -14.65 -0.40 16.07
CA VAL A 108 -13.72 0.67 15.70
C VAL A 108 -13.36 1.53 16.90
N TYR A 109 -14.29 1.65 17.86
CA TYR A 109 -14.11 2.47 19.04
C TYR A 109 -13.58 1.63 20.23
N PRO A 110 -12.34 1.87 20.69
CA PRO A 110 -11.72 1.09 21.78
C PRO A 110 -12.27 1.44 23.17
N TYR A 111 -13.24 2.36 23.28
CA TYR A 111 -13.75 2.96 24.52
C TYR A 111 -15.28 2.99 24.57
N GLY A 112 -15.81 3.24 25.78
CA GLY A 112 -17.23 3.50 25.97
C GLY A 112 -17.57 4.98 25.73
N PHE A 113 -18.74 5.26 25.14
CA PHE A 113 -19.17 6.60 24.70
C PHE A 113 -19.40 7.61 25.85
N ALA A 114 -19.33 7.22 27.11
CA ALA A 114 -19.69 8.08 28.23
C ALA A 114 -18.64 9.14 28.61
N GLN A 115 -17.38 9.03 28.13
CA GLN A 115 -16.28 9.88 28.53
C GLN A 115 -15.44 10.42 27.36
N THR A 116 -15.91 10.25 26.14
CA THR A 116 -15.19 10.61 24.91
C THR A 116 -15.93 11.67 24.11
N SER A 117 -15.21 12.46 23.33
CA SER A 117 -15.79 13.47 22.45
C SER A 117 -16.16 12.87 21.09
N GLY A 118 -17.23 13.37 20.46
CA GLY A 118 -17.60 13.00 19.10
C GLY A 118 -16.51 13.29 18.05
N GLU A 119 -15.60 14.21 18.34
CA GLU A 119 -14.44 14.54 17.50
C GLU A 119 -13.41 13.40 17.48
N LEU A 120 -13.27 12.68 18.60
CA LEU A 120 -12.42 11.48 18.64
C LEU A 120 -13.02 10.34 17.84
N ASP A 121 -14.34 10.17 17.90
CA ASP A 121 -15.06 9.17 17.11
C ASP A 121 -14.91 9.46 15.60
N ASP A 122 -15.05 10.70 15.18
CA ASP A 122 -14.87 11.15 13.80
C ASP A 122 -13.41 10.90 13.32
N ALA A 123 -12.42 11.18 14.17
CA ALA A 123 -11.01 10.91 13.87
C ALA A 123 -10.75 9.42 13.65
N LEU A 124 -11.28 8.53 14.49
CA LEU A 124 -11.11 7.09 14.38
C LEU A 124 -11.84 6.52 13.16
N GLU A 125 -13.04 6.99 12.85
CA GLU A 125 -13.78 6.58 11.65
C GLU A 125 -13.03 6.97 10.37
N LYS A 126 -12.50 8.19 10.30
CA LYS A 126 -11.66 8.67 9.19
C LYS A 126 -10.39 7.83 9.05
N MET A 127 -9.72 7.53 10.17
CA MET A 127 -8.52 6.71 10.19
C MET A 127 -8.81 5.28 9.70
N ALA A 128 -9.91 4.68 10.13
CA ALA A 128 -10.31 3.34 9.69
C ALA A 128 -10.57 3.28 8.18
N LYS A 129 -11.18 4.31 7.60
CA LYS A 129 -11.39 4.41 6.14
C LYS A 129 -10.07 4.53 5.35
N VAL A 130 -9.11 5.28 5.88
CA VAL A 130 -7.82 5.48 5.23
C VAL A 130 -6.92 4.26 5.35
N PHE A 131 -7.13 3.42 6.35
CA PHE A 131 -6.28 2.26 6.63
C PHE A 131 -6.19 1.28 5.47
N GLU A 132 -7.30 1.00 4.79
CA GLU A 132 -7.32 0.13 3.60
C GLU A 132 -6.50 0.73 2.46
N ASP A 133 -6.67 2.01 2.17
CA ASP A 133 -5.90 2.75 1.16
C ASP A 133 -4.39 2.76 1.50
N MET A 134 -4.03 2.82 2.79
CA MET A 134 -2.63 2.75 3.24
C MET A 134 -2.00 1.38 2.96
N LEU A 135 -2.72 0.29 3.20
CA LEU A 135 -2.25 -1.06 2.89
C LEU A 135 -2.09 -1.28 1.39
N GLU A 136 -3.03 -0.81 0.59
CA GLU A 136 -2.93 -0.84 -0.87
C GLU A 136 -1.74 -0.01 -1.37
N LEU A 137 -1.54 1.18 -0.80
CA LEU A 137 -0.38 2.03 -1.11
C LEU A 137 0.94 1.31 -0.79
N ALA A 138 1.04 0.67 0.36
CA ALA A 138 2.25 -0.09 0.73
C ALA A 138 2.56 -1.22 -0.25
N GLN A 139 1.54 -1.96 -0.72
CA GLN A 139 1.67 -2.99 -1.75
C GLN A 139 2.17 -2.40 -3.07
N VAL A 140 1.58 -1.28 -3.51
CA VAL A 140 1.91 -0.62 -4.77
C VAL A 140 3.33 -0.04 -4.71
N GLU A 141 3.73 0.57 -3.60
CA GLU A 141 5.10 1.10 -3.40
C GLU A 141 6.14 -0.01 -3.46
N LYS A 142 5.89 -1.16 -2.80
CA LYS A 142 6.81 -2.30 -2.86
C LYS A 142 6.88 -2.90 -4.27
N THR A 143 5.75 -2.99 -4.97
CA THR A 143 5.71 -3.44 -6.36
C THR A 143 6.51 -2.50 -7.27
N MET A 144 6.35 -1.19 -7.10
CA MET A 144 7.08 -0.18 -7.85
C MET A 144 8.60 -0.29 -7.63
N GLN A 145 9.03 -0.49 -6.37
CA GLN A 145 10.45 -0.67 -6.04
C GLN A 145 11.03 -1.89 -6.76
N LEU A 146 10.37 -3.05 -6.67
CA LEU A 146 10.84 -4.30 -7.28
C LEU A 146 10.89 -4.24 -8.80
N LEU A 147 9.91 -3.59 -9.44
CA LEU A 147 9.94 -3.38 -10.89
C LEU A 147 11.07 -2.43 -11.31
N ALA A 148 11.34 -1.39 -10.53
CA ALA A 148 12.44 -0.46 -10.79
C ALA A 148 13.82 -1.13 -10.69
N GLU A 149 14.01 -2.07 -9.76
CA GLU A 149 15.24 -2.82 -9.57
C GLU A 149 15.52 -3.79 -10.75
N GLU A 150 14.47 -4.29 -11.42
CA GLU A 150 14.62 -5.22 -12.55
C GLU A 150 14.81 -4.53 -13.91
N ILE A 151 14.44 -3.26 -14.05
CA ILE A 151 14.56 -2.47 -15.29
C ILE A 151 16.03 -2.06 -15.54
#